data_af52f1f38ff59dda6a3ae75a1beefcb3
#
_entry.id   af52f1f38ff59dda6a3ae75a1beefcb3
#
_cell.length_a   1.000
_cell.length_b   1.000
_cell.length_c   1.000
_cell.angle_alpha   90.00
_cell.angle_beta   90.00
_cell.angle_gamma   90.00
#
_symmetry.space_group_name_H-M   'P 1'
#
loop_
_entity.id
_entity.type
_entity.pdbx_description
1 polymer ?
#
loop_
_entity_poly.entity_id
_entity_poly.type
_entity_poly.pdbx_seq_one_letter_code
_entity_poly.pdbx_strand_id
1 'polypeptide(L)' 'MTNSNKKLVPEAQSALERFKYEVASEVGVNLKNGYNGNISARDAGRIGGNMVKKMIQQAENQMANK' A
#
# COMPACT_ATOMS: atom_id res chain seq x y z
N MET A 1 -24.19 5.55 -5.56
CA MET A 1 -23.25 5.01 -5.27
C MET A 1 -22.00 5.31 -5.81
N THR A 2 -21.23 5.05 -5.11
CA THR A 2 -20.02 5.22 -5.51
C THR A 2 -19.60 4.55 -6.66
N ASN A 3 -18.86 5.10 -7.41
CA ASN A 3 -18.32 4.47 -8.52
C ASN A 3 -17.08 3.79 -8.11
N SER A 4 -17.25 2.59 -7.63
CA SER A 4 -16.14 1.85 -7.14
C SER A 4 -15.23 1.41 -8.24
N ASN A 5 -15.62 1.58 -9.50
CA ASN A 5 -14.77 1.22 -10.59
C ASN A 5 -13.92 2.36 -11.09
N LYS A 6 -14.01 3.50 -10.45
CA LYS A 6 -13.23 4.62 -10.87
C LYS A 6 -11.76 4.30 -10.68
N LYS A 7 -10.97 4.50 -11.70
CA LYS A 7 -9.57 4.19 -11.62
C LYS A 7 -8.77 5.34 -11.12
N LEU A 8 -7.70 5.02 -10.42
CA LEU A 8 -6.77 6.04 -10.00
C LEU A 8 -6.00 6.52 -11.22
N VAL A 9 -5.43 7.70 -11.12
CA VAL A 9 -4.56 8.16 -12.18
C VAL A 9 -3.36 7.24 -12.28
N PRO A 10 -2.80 7.08 -13.47
CA PRO A 10 -1.72 6.10 -13.65
C PRO A 10 -0.51 6.33 -12.74
N GLU A 11 -0.17 7.58 -12.49
CA GLU A 11 0.96 7.87 -11.62
C GLU A 11 0.70 7.39 -10.21
N ALA A 12 -0.54 7.53 -9.74
CA ALA A 12 -0.88 7.07 -8.40
C ALA A 12 -0.86 5.56 -8.33
N GLN A 13 -1.28 4.89 -9.39
CA GLN A 13 -1.26 3.44 -9.41
C GLN A 13 0.17 2.91 -9.32
N SER A 14 1.09 3.52 -10.08
CA SER A 14 2.48 3.10 -10.03
C SER A 14 3.10 3.34 -8.66
N ALA A 15 2.78 4.48 -8.06
CA ALA A 15 3.32 4.80 -6.75
C ALA A 15 2.78 3.84 -5.69
N LEU A 16 1.51 3.49 -5.76
CA LEU A 16 0.93 2.55 -4.81
C LEU A 16 1.52 1.17 -4.97
N GLU A 17 1.80 0.78 -6.20
CA GLU A 17 2.40 -0.52 -6.44
C GLU A 17 3.79 -0.59 -5.82
N ARG A 18 4.61 0.42 -6.04
CA ARG A 18 5.93 0.45 -5.44
C ARG A 18 5.86 0.49 -3.92
N PHE A 19 4.93 1.27 -3.40
CA PHE A 19 4.75 1.38 -1.97
C PHE A 19 4.40 0.03 -1.36
N LYS A 20 3.54 -0.70 -2.03
CA LYS A 20 3.16 -2.03 -1.59
C LYS A 20 4.38 -2.95 -1.48
N TYR A 21 5.23 -2.93 -2.49
CA TYR A 21 6.43 -3.78 -2.47
C TYR A 21 7.42 -3.34 -1.39
N GLU A 22 7.53 -2.04 -1.18
CA GLU A 22 8.39 -1.54 -0.11
C GLU A 22 7.92 -2.03 1.24
N VAL A 23 6.63 -1.92 1.48
CA VAL A 23 6.08 -2.34 2.76
C VAL A 23 6.22 -3.85 2.94
N ALA A 24 5.95 -4.60 1.88
CA ALA A 24 6.09 -6.04 1.94
C ALA A 24 7.51 -6.42 2.34
N SER A 25 8.49 -5.76 1.78
CA SER A 25 9.88 -6.00 2.12
C SER A 25 10.15 -5.70 3.59
N GLU A 26 9.59 -4.61 4.10
CA GLU A 26 9.80 -4.23 5.49
C GLU A 26 9.20 -5.23 6.47
N VAL A 27 8.06 -5.81 6.13
CA VAL A 27 7.42 -6.75 7.03
C VAL A 27 7.78 -8.20 6.73
N GLY A 28 8.70 -8.40 5.81
CA GLY A 28 9.19 -9.75 5.54
C GLY A 28 8.31 -10.62 4.68
N VAL A 29 7.43 -10.01 3.89
CA VAL A 29 6.58 -10.77 3.00
C VAL A 29 7.15 -10.70 1.59
N ASN A 30 7.35 -11.85 1.00
CA ASN A 30 7.92 -11.92 -0.35
C ASN A 30 6.80 -11.90 -1.39
N LEU A 31 6.64 -10.77 -2.07
CA LEU A 31 5.65 -10.65 -3.12
C LEU A 31 6.29 -10.95 -4.46
N LYS A 32 5.63 -11.77 -5.24
CA LYS A 32 6.11 -11.99 -6.59
C LYS A 32 5.61 -10.90 -7.48
N ASN A 33 6.49 -10.47 -8.35
CA ASN A 33 6.19 -9.38 -9.22
C ASN A 33 4.97 -9.72 -10.07
N GLY A 34 3.99 -8.87 -10.02
CA GLY A 34 2.81 -9.01 -10.89
C GLY A 34 1.79 -10.04 -10.45
N TYR A 35 2.02 -10.76 -9.36
CA TYR A 35 1.06 -11.75 -8.95
C TYR A 35 1.11 -11.97 -7.45
N ASN A 36 -0.01 -11.70 -6.81
CA ASN A 36 -0.08 -11.78 -5.36
C ASN A 36 -1.08 -12.81 -4.87
N GLY A 37 -1.48 -13.69 -5.74
CA GLY A 37 -2.56 -14.62 -5.41
C GLY A 37 -2.21 -15.65 -4.37
N ASN A 38 -0.91 -15.87 -4.12
CA ASN A 38 -0.50 -16.88 -3.19
C ASN A 38 -0.19 -16.40 -1.80
N ILE A 39 -0.32 -15.12 -1.52
CA ILE A 39 -0.02 -14.68 -0.17
C ILE A 39 -1.21 -14.96 0.72
N SER A 40 -0.96 -15.20 1.98
CA SER A 40 -2.03 -15.49 2.92
C SER A 40 -2.81 -14.23 3.24
N ALA A 41 -4.02 -14.41 3.72
CA ALA A 41 -4.82 -13.27 4.17
C ALA A 41 -4.10 -12.51 5.29
N ARG A 42 -3.38 -13.24 6.13
CA ARG A 42 -2.62 -12.63 7.20
C ARG A 42 -1.53 -11.71 6.65
N ASP A 43 -0.77 -12.19 5.67
CA ASP A 43 0.29 -11.41 5.08
C ASP A 43 -0.26 -10.22 4.31
N ALA A 44 -1.36 -10.42 3.60
CA ALA A 44 -2.00 -9.31 2.90
C ALA A 44 -2.44 -8.25 3.89
N GLY A 45 -2.97 -8.67 5.04
CA GLY A 45 -3.38 -7.74 6.08
C GLY A 45 -2.20 -7.00 6.68
N ARG A 46 -1.06 -7.69 6.86
CA ARG A 46 0.14 -7.05 7.38
C ARG A 46 0.63 -5.96 6.45
N ILE A 47 0.63 -6.24 5.16
CA ILE A 47 1.06 -5.25 4.18
C ILE A 47 0.09 -4.07 4.18
N GLY A 48 -1.20 -4.35 4.05
CA GLY A 48 -2.20 -3.29 3.98
C GLY A 48 -2.24 -2.44 5.24
N GLY A 49 -2.19 -3.09 6.40
CA GLY A 49 -2.19 -2.37 7.66
C GLY A 49 -0.98 -1.46 7.81
N ASN A 50 0.19 -1.94 7.39
CA ASN A 50 1.39 -1.13 7.49
C ASN A 50 1.41 -0.01 6.46
N MET A 51 0.81 -0.23 5.30
CA MET A 51 0.67 0.85 4.32
C MET A 51 -0.17 1.98 4.89
N VAL A 52 -1.30 1.64 5.51
CA VAL A 52 -2.16 2.65 6.10
C VAL A 52 -1.43 3.39 7.22
N LYS A 53 -0.72 2.67 8.05
CA LYS A 53 0.03 3.27 9.14
C LYS A 53 1.06 4.27 8.63
N LYS A 54 1.78 3.90 7.58
CA LYS A 54 2.78 4.79 7.02
C LYS A 54 2.15 6.04 6.39
N MET A 55 1.02 5.87 5.74
CA MET A 55 0.33 7.01 5.14
C MET A 55 -0.16 7.98 6.21
N ILE A 56 -0.65 7.44 7.32
CA ILE A 56 -1.09 8.28 8.42
C ILE A 56 0.10 9.04 9.02
N GLN A 57 1.22 8.35 9.19
CA GLN A 57 2.42 9.00 9.73
C GLN A 57 2.89 10.12 8.83
N GLN A 58 2.84 9.91 7.53
CA GLN A 58 3.23 10.96 6.60
C GLN A 58 2.31 12.16 6.68
N ALA A 59 1.01 11.91 6.79
CA ALA A 59 0.05 12.98 6.90
C ALA A 59 0.27 13.77 8.20
N GLU A 60 0.55 13.04 9.28
CA GLU A 60 0.83 13.69 10.56
C GLU A 60 2.07 14.56 10.48
N ASN A 61 3.11 14.07 9.83
CA ASN A 61 4.34 14.84 9.69
C ASN A 61 4.11 16.09 8.88
N GLN A 62 3.33 15.99 7.82
CA GLN A 62 3.05 17.14 7.01
C GLN A 62 2.25 18.20 7.78
N MET A 63 1.31 17.73 8.58
CA MET A 63 0.51 18.67 9.39
C MET A 63 1.36 19.32 10.46
N ALA A 64 2.26 18.57 11.06
CA ALA A 64 3.11 19.11 12.11
C ALA A 64 4.10 20.12 11.59
N ASN A 65 4.46 20.04 10.33
CA ASN A 65 5.44 20.94 9.75
C ASN A 65 4.86 22.22 9.18
N LYS A 66 3.58 22.44 9.33
CA LYS A 66 2.96 23.65 8.79
C LYS A 66 3.17 24.85 9.65
#